data_1589603aa8663539325aeb7b6ccf802a
#
_entry.id   1589603aa8663539325aeb7b6ccf802a
#
_cell.length_a   1.000
_cell.length_b   1.000
_cell.length_c   1.000
_cell.angle_alpha   90.00
_cell.angle_beta   90.00
_cell.angle_gamma   90.00
#
_symmetry.space_group_name_H-M   'P 1'
#
loop_
_entity.id
_entity.type
_entity.pdbx_description
1 polymer ?
#
loop_
_entity_poly.entity_id
_entity_poly.type
_entity_poly.pdbx_seq_one_letter_code
_entity_poly.pdbx_strand_id
1 'polypeptide(L)'
;MKRTRFYVTLVVLMVQQFSYAQFRKYSNEFLNIGAGARGLAMASAQVASVSDGTAGYWNPAGLVNVKDAPQLNLMHAEYFAGIGKYDYGSLAIPLKDNKRVLGLSLLRFAVDDIPNTVFLVEADGSINFSNIKTFSSADYAFLFSLAQPIKTTGKSKISAGVNAKIIHRKAGDMATAWGFGFDAGVQIVNNKWKIGIMARDVTTTFNAWSYSLSEKMREVFYYTGNDIPSKSTELTAPKLIVGGDYIFRLNKNLNLMAEANLDLTFDGRRNTVISSSVVSVDPKLGLEASWKNVFFVRGGINNFQRALDDNDITNTKKVWIYQPAVGAGFRLSNVLIDYAFTNLANQSNPLYTHVFSLRVDLVKKGNKK
;
A
#
# COMPACT_ATOMS: atom_id res chain seq x y z
N MET A 1 -19.72 27.29 -24.25
CA MET A 1 -20.89 26.65 -23.63
C MET A 1 -21.29 25.27 -24.23
N LYS A 2 -21.37 25.07 -25.55
CA LYS A 2 -21.75 23.74 -26.11
C LYS A 2 -20.74 22.62 -25.79
N ARG A 3 -19.43 22.88 -25.88
CA ARG A 3 -18.37 21.88 -25.54
C ARG A 3 -18.39 21.48 -24.06
N THR A 4 -18.58 22.43 -23.15
CA THR A 4 -18.63 22.15 -21.70
C THR A 4 -19.85 21.27 -21.34
N ARG A 5 -21.01 21.52 -21.97
CA ARG A 5 -22.21 20.68 -21.79
C ARG A 5 -21.98 19.26 -22.32
N PHE A 6 -21.28 19.10 -23.44
CA PHE A 6 -20.97 17.80 -23.99
C PHE A 6 -20.08 16.96 -23.04
N TYR A 7 -19.02 17.55 -22.47
CA TYR A 7 -18.16 16.86 -21.51
C TYR A 7 -18.89 16.52 -20.20
N VAL A 8 -19.75 17.40 -19.70
CA VAL A 8 -20.57 17.11 -18.51
C VAL A 8 -21.54 15.97 -18.78
N THR A 9 -22.18 15.94 -19.94
CA THR A 9 -23.10 14.83 -20.33
C THR A 9 -22.34 13.53 -20.49
N LEU A 10 -21.13 13.53 -21.06
CA LEU A 10 -20.29 12.34 -21.20
C LEU A 10 -19.85 11.79 -19.84
N VAL A 11 -19.47 12.66 -18.89
CA VAL A 11 -19.13 12.28 -17.51
C VAL A 11 -20.33 11.70 -16.77
N VAL A 12 -21.53 12.30 -16.93
CA VAL A 12 -22.77 11.80 -16.31
C VAL A 12 -23.16 10.45 -16.89
N LEU A 13 -23.01 10.23 -18.21
CA LEU A 13 -23.26 8.93 -18.84
C LEU A 13 -22.26 7.85 -18.41
N MET A 14 -21.00 8.21 -18.21
CA MET A 14 -20.02 7.28 -17.64
C MET A 14 -20.36 6.87 -16.20
N VAL A 15 -20.86 7.78 -15.38
CA VAL A 15 -21.24 7.49 -13.99
C VAL A 15 -22.42 6.51 -13.91
N GLN A 16 -23.34 6.52 -14.86
CA GLN A 16 -24.51 5.63 -14.84
C GLN A 16 -24.18 4.15 -15.16
N GLN A 17 -23.04 3.85 -15.77
CA GLN A 17 -22.62 2.47 -16.07
C GLN A 17 -22.10 1.69 -14.86
N PHE A 18 -21.84 2.37 -13.72
CA PHE A 18 -21.28 1.73 -12.52
C PHE A 18 -22.32 1.05 -11.61
N SER A 19 -23.60 1.01 -12.00
CA SER A 19 -24.70 0.60 -11.10
C SER A 19 -24.81 -0.89 -10.81
N TYR A 20 -24.02 -1.77 -11.45
CA TYR A 20 -24.14 -3.24 -11.28
C TYR A 20 -22.85 -3.97 -10.92
N ALA A 21 -21.75 -3.26 -10.71
CA ALA A 21 -20.50 -3.89 -10.29
C ALA A 21 -20.48 -4.05 -8.77
N GLN A 22 -20.42 -5.29 -8.31
CA GLN A 22 -20.24 -5.58 -6.88
C GLN A 22 -18.80 -5.24 -6.47
N PHE A 23 -18.61 -4.14 -5.73
CA PHE A 23 -17.32 -3.84 -5.11
C PHE A 23 -16.99 -4.89 -4.06
N ARG A 24 -15.86 -5.58 -4.23
CA ARG A 24 -15.30 -6.41 -3.16
C ARG A 24 -14.56 -5.50 -2.18
N LYS A 25 -15.07 -5.42 -0.96
CA LYS A 25 -14.61 -4.53 0.10
C LYS A 25 -13.12 -4.63 0.44
N TYR A 26 -12.52 -5.78 0.18
CA TYR A 26 -11.12 -6.11 0.49
C TYR A 26 -10.36 -6.63 -0.74
N SER A 27 -10.64 -6.08 -1.92
CA SER A 27 -9.85 -6.38 -3.12
C SER A 27 -8.49 -5.66 -3.07
N ASN A 28 -7.43 -6.32 -3.51
CA ASN A 28 -6.06 -5.80 -3.57
C ASN A 28 -5.47 -5.35 -2.21
N GLU A 29 -5.82 -6.02 -1.11
CA GLU A 29 -5.34 -5.65 0.23
C GLU A 29 -3.81 -5.69 0.38
N PHE A 30 -3.09 -6.48 -0.42
CA PHE A 30 -1.62 -6.47 -0.44
C PHE A 30 -1.04 -5.07 -0.79
N LEU A 31 -1.80 -4.23 -1.50
CA LEU A 31 -1.46 -2.84 -1.77
C LEU A 31 -1.73 -1.89 -0.59
N ASN A 32 -2.33 -2.35 0.50
CA ASN A 32 -2.58 -1.56 1.69
C ASN A 32 -1.52 -1.78 2.80
N ILE A 33 -0.61 -2.74 2.60
CA ILE A 33 0.44 -3.08 3.59
C ILE A 33 1.38 -1.91 3.84
N GLY A 34 1.87 -1.25 2.78
CA GLY A 34 2.83 -0.15 2.88
C GLY A 34 4.14 -0.44 2.13
N ALA A 35 4.97 0.57 1.92
CA ALA A 35 6.26 0.46 1.25
C ALA A 35 7.35 1.23 1.99
N GLY A 36 8.49 0.56 2.24
CA GLY A 36 9.64 1.13 2.95
C GLY A 36 9.50 1.09 4.48
N ALA A 37 10.57 0.69 5.16
CA ALA A 37 10.60 0.57 6.61
C ALA A 37 10.29 1.91 7.31
N ARG A 38 10.69 3.06 6.74
CA ARG A 38 10.34 4.39 7.26
C ARG A 38 8.81 4.56 7.39
N GLY A 39 8.06 4.29 6.31
CA GLY A 39 6.61 4.47 6.31
C GLY A 39 5.91 3.52 7.26
N LEU A 40 6.36 2.28 7.31
CA LEU A 40 5.80 1.25 8.20
C LEU A 40 6.12 1.53 9.67
N ALA A 41 7.31 2.04 10.01
CA ALA A 41 7.66 2.46 11.36
C ALA A 41 6.81 3.65 11.85
N MET A 42 6.34 4.50 10.94
CA MET A 42 5.41 5.58 11.21
C MET A 42 3.93 5.15 11.12
N ALA A 43 3.67 3.84 11.21
CA ALA A 43 2.33 3.26 11.09
C ALA A 43 1.57 3.73 9.84
N SER A 44 2.26 3.83 8.70
CA SER A 44 1.74 4.29 7.40
C SER A 44 1.28 5.76 7.35
N ALA A 45 1.63 6.59 8.33
CA ALA A 45 1.45 8.04 8.27
C ALA A 45 2.57 8.66 7.44
N GLN A 46 2.39 8.78 6.11
CA GLN A 46 3.46 9.22 5.20
C GLN A 46 2.97 9.94 3.93
N VAL A 47 1.68 10.23 3.79
CA VAL A 47 1.14 10.84 2.56
C VAL A 47 1.65 12.28 2.35
N ALA A 48 1.96 12.99 3.43
CA ALA A 48 2.45 14.36 3.39
C ALA A 48 3.99 14.43 3.39
N SER A 49 4.68 13.58 4.18
CA SER A 49 6.12 13.68 4.38
C SER A 49 6.96 12.95 3.35
N VAL A 50 6.38 12.03 2.56
CA VAL A 50 7.14 11.26 1.58
C VAL A 50 7.86 12.15 0.58
N SER A 51 9.16 11.87 0.37
CA SER A 51 10.05 12.74 -0.44
C SER A 51 11.17 11.96 -1.15
N ASP A 52 11.01 10.66 -1.30
CA ASP A 52 11.96 9.73 -1.90
C ASP A 52 11.29 8.82 -2.93
N GLY A 53 11.99 7.82 -3.47
CA GLY A 53 11.45 6.90 -4.47
C GLY A 53 10.25 6.07 -4.01
N THR A 54 9.99 5.96 -2.69
CA THR A 54 8.77 5.31 -2.18
C THR A 54 7.52 6.16 -2.38
N ALA A 55 7.68 7.41 -2.82
CA ALA A 55 6.58 8.30 -3.13
C ALA A 55 5.67 7.76 -4.25
N GLY A 56 6.20 6.98 -5.19
CA GLY A 56 5.38 6.28 -6.17
C GLY A 56 4.26 5.44 -5.53
N TYR A 57 4.48 4.91 -4.36
CA TYR A 57 3.49 4.17 -3.59
C TYR A 57 2.63 5.07 -2.67
N TRP A 58 3.26 5.96 -1.89
CA TRP A 58 2.56 6.74 -0.85
C TRP A 58 1.80 7.95 -1.38
N ASN A 59 2.46 8.74 -2.22
CA ASN A 59 1.91 9.93 -2.89
C ASN A 59 2.85 10.31 -4.05
N PRO A 60 2.49 10.04 -5.31
CA PRO A 60 3.38 10.24 -6.45
C PRO A 60 3.86 11.70 -6.58
N ALA A 61 3.11 12.68 -6.07
CA ALA A 61 3.54 14.08 -6.05
C ALA A 61 4.85 14.31 -5.28
N GLY A 62 5.15 13.44 -4.30
CA GLY A 62 6.38 13.51 -3.50
C GLY A 62 7.66 13.20 -4.26
N LEU A 63 7.57 12.52 -5.42
CA LEU A 63 8.72 12.20 -6.28
C LEU A 63 9.50 13.44 -6.74
N VAL A 64 8.85 14.61 -6.86
CA VAL A 64 9.54 15.86 -7.26
C VAL A 64 10.67 16.28 -6.30
N ASN A 65 10.71 15.67 -5.10
CA ASN A 65 11.76 15.92 -4.12
C ASN A 65 13.03 15.09 -4.40
N VAL A 66 12.95 14.05 -5.24
CA VAL A 66 14.12 13.32 -5.74
C VAL A 66 14.79 14.20 -6.80
N LYS A 67 15.97 14.71 -6.47
CA LYS A 67 16.71 15.68 -7.30
C LYS A 67 18.12 15.15 -7.57
N ASP A 68 18.75 15.78 -8.56
CA ASP A 68 20.18 15.66 -8.89
C ASP A 68 20.63 14.27 -9.39
N ALA A 69 20.11 13.17 -8.83
CA ALA A 69 20.50 11.81 -9.21
C ALA A 69 19.30 10.85 -9.11
N PRO A 70 19.29 9.76 -9.88
CA PRO A 70 18.34 8.68 -9.68
C PRO A 70 18.49 8.07 -8.29
N GLN A 71 17.37 7.54 -7.76
CA GLN A 71 17.32 6.95 -6.44
C GLN A 71 16.70 5.55 -6.52
N LEU A 72 17.42 4.57 -5.97
CA LEU A 72 16.97 3.19 -5.82
C LEU A 72 16.47 2.97 -4.38
N ASN A 73 15.32 2.34 -4.23
CA ASN A 73 14.81 1.89 -2.94
C ASN A 73 14.48 0.40 -3.03
N LEU A 74 14.86 -0.36 -2.02
CA LEU A 74 14.58 -1.78 -1.88
C LEU A 74 14.04 -2.02 -0.48
N MET A 75 13.10 -2.95 -0.35
CA MET A 75 12.54 -3.39 0.92
C MET A 75 12.26 -4.89 0.87
N HIS A 76 12.51 -5.55 2.00
CA HIS A 76 12.05 -6.90 2.28
C HIS A 76 11.39 -6.94 3.66
N ALA A 77 10.27 -7.66 3.74
CA ALA A 77 9.55 -7.87 4.98
C ALA A 77 9.12 -9.34 5.13
N GLU A 78 9.43 -9.89 6.29
CA GLU A 78 8.87 -11.14 6.79
C GLU A 78 7.56 -10.80 7.49
N TYR A 79 6.46 -10.90 6.76
CA TYR A 79 5.13 -10.45 7.18
C TYR A 79 4.40 -11.58 7.89
N PHE A 80 3.62 -11.24 8.95
CA PHE A 80 2.91 -12.21 9.76
C PHE A 80 3.81 -13.34 10.29
N ALA A 81 4.89 -12.98 11.01
CA ALA A 81 5.86 -13.92 11.57
C ALA A 81 6.46 -14.87 10.51
N GLY A 82 6.68 -14.39 9.27
CA GLY A 82 7.31 -15.15 8.19
C GLY A 82 6.37 -15.93 7.30
N ILE A 83 5.05 -15.90 7.54
CA ILE A 83 4.07 -16.57 6.65
C ILE A 83 4.05 -15.89 5.27
N GLY A 84 4.07 -14.56 5.23
CA GLY A 84 4.06 -13.79 3.99
C GLY A 84 5.40 -13.10 3.74
N LYS A 85 5.90 -13.18 2.52
CA LYS A 85 7.07 -12.44 2.05
C LYS A 85 6.60 -11.22 1.28
N TYR A 86 7.02 -10.03 1.70
CA TYR A 86 6.63 -8.79 1.06
C TYR A 86 7.85 -8.00 0.61
N ASP A 87 7.99 -7.86 -0.69
CA ASP A 87 9.11 -7.21 -1.35
C ASP A 87 8.65 -5.93 -2.04
N TYR A 88 9.46 -4.89 -1.97
CA TYR A 88 9.27 -3.64 -2.71
C TYR A 88 10.57 -3.18 -3.31
N GLY A 89 10.51 -2.76 -4.58
CA GLY A 89 11.61 -2.10 -5.26
C GLY A 89 11.12 -0.86 -6.00
N SER A 90 11.87 0.24 -5.97
CA SER A 90 11.56 1.40 -6.79
C SER A 90 12.78 2.12 -7.31
N LEU A 91 12.64 2.72 -8.49
CA LEU A 91 13.62 3.57 -9.13
C LEU A 91 12.95 4.91 -9.48
N ALA A 92 13.42 6.00 -8.85
CA ALA A 92 13.01 7.35 -9.17
C ALA A 92 14.06 8.05 -10.02
N ILE A 93 13.68 8.60 -11.17
CA ILE A 93 14.58 9.14 -12.18
C ILE A 93 14.19 10.60 -12.45
N PRO A 94 14.98 11.58 -11.96
CA PRO A 94 14.83 12.97 -12.36
C PRO A 94 15.07 13.14 -13.86
N LEU A 95 14.15 13.79 -14.57
CA LEU A 95 14.29 14.07 -15.99
C LEU A 95 15.23 15.24 -16.24
N LYS A 96 15.72 15.37 -17.48
CA LYS A 96 16.70 16.40 -17.87
C LYS A 96 16.21 17.84 -17.67
N ASP A 97 14.90 18.07 -17.62
CA ASP A 97 14.32 19.39 -17.34
C ASP A 97 14.44 19.78 -15.84
N ASN A 98 14.98 18.87 -14.98
CA ASN A 98 15.12 19.01 -13.54
C ASN A 98 13.83 19.40 -12.80
N LYS A 99 12.68 19.21 -13.43
CA LYS A 99 11.36 19.50 -12.88
C LYS A 99 10.53 18.25 -12.69
N ARG A 100 10.49 17.38 -13.70
CA ARG A 100 9.69 16.15 -13.68
C ARG A 100 10.53 14.98 -13.19
N VAL A 101 9.86 14.04 -12.52
CA VAL A 101 10.47 12.80 -12.05
C VAL A 101 9.60 11.63 -12.49
N LEU A 102 10.23 10.64 -13.11
CA LEU A 102 9.62 9.34 -13.38
C LEU A 102 9.91 8.40 -12.21
N GLY A 103 8.91 7.61 -11.83
CA GLY A 103 9.02 6.54 -10.86
C GLY A 103 8.60 5.21 -11.46
N LEU A 104 9.39 4.17 -11.18
CA LEU A 104 9.04 2.79 -11.45
C LEU A 104 9.02 2.06 -10.11
N SER A 105 7.93 1.36 -9.78
CA SER A 105 7.86 0.58 -8.55
C SER A 105 7.31 -0.81 -8.83
N LEU A 106 7.84 -1.79 -8.09
CA LEU A 106 7.40 -3.17 -8.08
C LEU A 106 7.10 -3.56 -6.63
N LEU A 107 5.91 -4.12 -6.40
CA LEU A 107 5.53 -4.77 -5.16
C LEU A 107 5.29 -6.25 -5.45
N ARG A 108 5.70 -7.10 -4.53
CA ARG A 108 5.41 -8.54 -4.54
C ARG A 108 4.99 -8.96 -3.14
N PHE A 109 3.84 -9.60 -3.03
CA PHE A 109 3.42 -10.31 -1.83
C PHE A 109 3.27 -11.80 -2.17
N ALA A 110 3.91 -12.68 -1.42
CA ALA A 110 3.84 -14.10 -1.68
C ALA A 110 3.69 -14.90 -0.38
N VAL A 111 2.95 -15.99 -0.50
CA VAL A 111 2.82 -17.01 0.53
C VAL A 111 3.17 -18.35 -0.10
N ASP A 112 4.13 -19.02 0.49
CA ASP A 112 4.57 -20.35 0.05
C ASP A 112 3.94 -21.44 0.92
N ASP A 113 4.06 -22.70 0.49
CA ASP A 113 3.66 -23.90 1.24
C ASP A 113 2.20 -23.93 1.70
N ILE A 114 1.28 -23.37 0.91
CA ILE A 114 -0.16 -23.39 1.19
C ILE A 114 -0.67 -24.82 0.94
N PRO A 115 -1.29 -25.49 1.95
CA PRO A 115 -1.84 -26.83 1.77
C PRO A 115 -2.97 -26.85 0.73
N ASN A 116 -2.86 -27.66 -0.29
CA ASN A 116 -3.92 -27.93 -1.24
C ASN A 116 -4.72 -29.14 -0.79
N THR A 117 -5.95 -28.90 -0.34
CA THR A 117 -6.86 -29.92 0.17
C THR A 117 -7.94 -30.35 -0.85
N VAL A 118 -7.81 -29.92 -2.11
CA VAL A 118 -8.79 -30.25 -3.17
C VAL A 118 -8.97 -31.76 -3.32
N PHE A 119 -7.89 -32.53 -3.17
CA PHE A 119 -7.89 -33.98 -3.33
C PHE A 119 -7.94 -34.75 -1.98
N LEU A 120 -8.31 -34.07 -0.88
CA LEU A 120 -8.36 -34.65 0.44
C LEU A 120 -9.44 -35.74 0.56
N VAL A 121 -10.59 -35.51 -0.08
CA VAL A 121 -11.72 -36.44 -0.09
C VAL A 121 -11.68 -37.27 -1.36
N GLU A 122 -11.66 -38.61 -1.21
CA GLU A 122 -11.70 -39.56 -2.32
C GLU A 122 -13.14 -39.74 -2.82
N ALA A 123 -13.31 -40.35 -4.00
CA ALA A 123 -14.62 -40.58 -4.61
C ALA A 123 -15.58 -41.46 -3.77
N ASP A 124 -15.01 -42.29 -2.89
CA ASP A 124 -15.78 -43.13 -1.95
C ASP A 124 -16.15 -42.41 -0.64
N GLY A 125 -15.77 -41.12 -0.51
CA GLY A 125 -15.99 -40.30 0.67
C GLY A 125 -14.93 -40.46 1.77
N SER A 126 -13.91 -41.30 1.58
CA SER A 126 -12.81 -41.45 2.53
C SER A 126 -11.87 -40.24 2.52
N ILE A 127 -11.23 -39.98 3.67
CA ILE A 127 -10.27 -38.88 3.82
C ILE A 127 -8.85 -39.43 3.69
N ASN A 128 -8.08 -38.90 2.72
CA ASN A 128 -6.72 -39.32 2.48
C ASN A 128 -5.75 -38.13 2.61
N PHE A 129 -5.11 -38.01 3.75
CA PHE A 129 -4.15 -36.92 4.03
C PHE A 129 -2.88 -36.99 3.17
N SER A 130 -2.54 -38.14 2.56
CA SER A 130 -1.39 -38.28 1.66
C SER A 130 -1.58 -37.52 0.34
N ASN A 131 -2.81 -37.10 0.02
CA ASN A 131 -3.14 -36.30 -1.14
C ASN A 131 -2.88 -34.80 -0.95
N ILE A 132 -2.56 -34.37 0.27
CA ILE A 132 -2.23 -32.97 0.53
C ILE A 132 -0.88 -32.65 -0.13
N LYS A 133 -0.91 -31.72 -1.08
CA LYS A 133 0.26 -31.11 -1.70
C LYS A 133 0.27 -29.63 -1.37
N THR A 134 1.42 -28.97 -1.47
CA THR A 134 1.50 -27.52 -1.27
C THR A 134 1.52 -26.78 -2.61
N PHE A 135 1.10 -25.51 -2.59
CA PHE A 135 1.25 -24.57 -3.68
C PHE A 135 1.63 -23.19 -3.13
N SER A 136 2.09 -22.29 -4.00
CA SER A 136 2.38 -20.90 -3.65
C SER A 136 1.39 -19.96 -4.29
N SER A 137 1.10 -18.84 -3.59
CA SER A 137 0.33 -17.72 -4.12
C SER A 137 1.21 -16.48 -4.17
N ALA A 138 1.10 -15.68 -5.22
CA ALA A 138 1.86 -14.44 -5.35
C ALA A 138 1.04 -13.34 -6.06
N ASP A 139 1.05 -12.16 -5.45
CA ASP A 139 0.45 -10.94 -5.97
C ASP A 139 1.56 -9.94 -6.32
N TYR A 140 1.49 -9.37 -7.52
CA TYR A 140 2.44 -8.39 -8.03
C TYR A 140 1.72 -7.11 -8.41
N ALA A 141 2.35 -5.95 -8.16
CA ALA A 141 1.90 -4.68 -8.68
C ALA A 141 3.06 -3.87 -9.25
N PHE A 142 2.90 -3.40 -10.46
CA PHE A 142 3.83 -2.51 -11.16
C PHE A 142 3.20 -1.12 -11.21
N LEU A 143 3.91 -0.11 -10.69
CA LEU A 143 3.46 1.28 -10.71
C LEU A 143 4.40 2.10 -11.59
N PHE A 144 3.82 2.83 -12.52
CA PHE A 144 4.49 3.79 -13.40
C PHE A 144 4.04 5.18 -12.97
N SER A 145 4.94 5.95 -12.40
CA SER A 145 4.67 7.24 -11.77
C SER A 145 5.25 8.38 -12.57
N LEU A 146 4.52 9.48 -12.67
CA LEU A 146 5.02 10.75 -13.17
C LEU A 146 4.64 11.86 -12.20
N ALA A 147 5.62 12.66 -11.80
CA ALA A 147 5.41 13.81 -10.92
C ALA A 147 6.02 15.08 -11.51
N GLN A 148 5.36 16.22 -11.23
CA GLN A 148 5.85 17.51 -11.61
C GLN A 148 5.45 18.60 -10.61
N PRO A 149 6.27 19.67 -10.45
CA PRO A 149 5.84 20.87 -9.75
C PRO A 149 4.78 21.61 -10.58
N ILE A 150 3.74 22.10 -9.90
CA ILE A 150 2.63 22.84 -10.52
C ILE A 150 2.83 24.34 -10.33
N LYS A 151 3.04 24.76 -9.06
CA LYS A 151 3.13 26.16 -8.71
C LYS A 151 3.97 26.39 -7.46
N THR A 152 4.64 27.55 -7.42
CA THR A 152 5.24 28.07 -6.19
C THR A 152 4.50 29.35 -5.82
N THR A 153 3.97 29.42 -4.59
CA THR A 153 3.26 30.57 -4.09
C THR A 153 3.88 30.96 -2.75
N GLY A 154 4.60 32.07 -2.72
CA GLY A 154 5.38 32.49 -1.55
C GLY A 154 6.40 31.42 -1.14
N LYS A 155 6.27 30.90 0.09
CA LYS A 155 7.15 29.83 0.63
C LYS A 155 6.64 28.41 0.37
N SER A 156 5.47 28.26 -0.25
CA SER A 156 4.84 26.96 -0.49
C SER A 156 5.06 26.50 -1.93
N LYS A 157 5.45 25.24 -2.09
CA LYS A 157 5.61 24.55 -3.37
C LYS A 157 4.50 23.53 -3.52
N ILE A 158 3.77 23.58 -4.62
CA ILE A 158 2.70 22.65 -4.96
C ILE A 158 3.19 21.73 -6.06
N SER A 159 3.07 20.45 -5.87
CA SER A 159 3.37 19.41 -6.85
C SER A 159 2.18 18.48 -7.03
N ALA A 160 2.10 17.85 -8.20
CA ALA A 160 1.16 16.79 -8.50
C ALA A 160 1.88 15.59 -9.09
N GLY A 161 1.26 14.42 -8.94
CA GLY A 161 1.77 13.18 -9.50
C GLY A 161 0.62 12.23 -9.81
N VAL A 162 0.87 11.33 -10.74
CA VAL A 162 -0.08 10.28 -11.15
C VAL A 162 0.64 8.95 -11.23
N ASN A 163 -0.10 7.87 -11.01
CA ASN A 163 0.35 6.51 -11.25
C ASN A 163 -0.57 5.81 -12.25
N ALA A 164 0.01 4.99 -13.12
CA ALA A 164 -0.67 3.88 -13.75
C ALA A 164 -0.24 2.58 -13.04
N LYS A 165 -1.20 1.71 -12.70
CA LYS A 165 -0.95 0.43 -12.02
C LYS A 165 -1.31 -0.73 -12.91
N ILE A 166 -0.43 -1.74 -12.95
CA ILE A 166 -0.70 -3.06 -13.52
C ILE A 166 -0.58 -4.06 -12.38
N ILE A 167 -1.58 -4.90 -12.20
CA ILE A 167 -1.62 -5.92 -11.17
C ILE A 167 -1.63 -7.28 -11.83
N HIS A 168 -0.84 -8.20 -11.31
CA HIS A 168 -0.85 -9.60 -11.69
C HIS A 168 -0.93 -10.45 -10.42
N ARG A 169 -1.92 -11.35 -10.38
CA ARG A 169 -2.14 -12.23 -9.24
C ARG A 169 -2.13 -13.68 -9.69
N LYS A 170 -1.51 -14.55 -8.89
CA LYS A 170 -1.42 -15.98 -9.17
C LYS A 170 -1.72 -16.77 -7.90
N ALA A 171 -2.65 -17.73 -7.99
CA ALA A 171 -2.94 -18.69 -6.94
C ALA A 171 -2.64 -20.10 -7.44
N GLY A 172 -1.44 -20.58 -7.19
CA GLY A 172 -0.92 -21.83 -7.75
C GLY A 172 -1.03 -21.86 -9.27
N ASP A 173 -1.40 -23.01 -9.80
CA ASP A 173 -1.75 -23.16 -11.22
C ASP A 173 -3.25 -23.09 -11.48
N MET A 174 -4.04 -22.84 -10.41
CA MET A 174 -5.50 -22.88 -10.44
C MET A 174 -6.14 -21.58 -10.93
N ALA A 175 -5.55 -20.44 -10.60
CA ALA A 175 -6.13 -19.14 -10.95
C ALA A 175 -5.08 -18.07 -11.17
N THR A 176 -5.35 -17.17 -12.12
CA THR A 176 -4.57 -15.97 -12.38
C THR A 176 -5.50 -14.79 -12.58
N ALA A 177 -5.03 -13.59 -12.22
CA ALA A 177 -5.75 -12.36 -12.54
C ALA A 177 -4.81 -11.30 -13.09
N TRP A 178 -5.35 -10.45 -13.97
CA TRP A 178 -4.75 -9.21 -14.40
C TRP A 178 -5.65 -8.05 -14.02
N GLY A 179 -5.03 -6.99 -13.52
CA GLY A 179 -5.72 -5.79 -13.09
C GLY A 179 -5.04 -4.52 -13.58
N PHE A 180 -5.83 -3.44 -13.59
CA PHE A 180 -5.37 -2.13 -14.04
C PHE A 180 -6.09 -1.03 -13.26
N GLY A 181 -5.38 0.05 -12.94
CA GLY A 181 -5.94 1.19 -12.23
C GLY A 181 -5.03 2.42 -12.26
N PHE A 182 -5.56 3.53 -11.78
CA PHE A 182 -4.84 4.80 -11.68
C PHE A 182 -4.93 5.40 -10.28
N ASP A 183 -3.88 6.13 -9.90
CA ASP A 183 -3.83 6.96 -8.71
C ASP A 183 -3.45 8.38 -9.08
N ALA A 184 -3.83 9.34 -8.23
CA ALA A 184 -3.42 10.73 -8.35
C ALA A 184 -3.10 11.33 -6.99
N GLY A 185 -2.08 12.17 -6.93
CA GLY A 185 -1.66 12.80 -5.68
C GLY A 185 -1.27 14.27 -5.86
N VAL A 186 -1.44 15.01 -4.77
CA VAL A 186 -0.97 16.39 -4.63
C VAL A 186 -0.20 16.52 -3.32
N GLN A 187 0.87 17.28 -3.35
CA GLN A 187 1.66 17.62 -2.18
C GLN A 187 1.92 19.13 -2.14
N ILE A 188 1.68 19.73 -0.98
CA ILE A 188 1.98 21.12 -0.69
C ILE A 188 3.07 21.14 0.38
N VAL A 189 4.23 21.68 0.03
CA VAL A 189 5.42 21.70 0.90
C VAL A 189 5.75 23.13 1.27
N ASN A 190 5.83 23.39 2.56
CA ASN A 190 6.35 24.63 3.16
C ASN A 190 7.57 24.31 4.01
N ASN A 191 8.26 25.30 4.56
CA ASN A 191 9.47 25.10 5.36
C ASN A 191 9.26 24.27 6.64
N LYS A 192 8.07 24.34 7.24
CA LYS A 192 7.75 23.72 8.53
C LYS A 192 6.66 22.67 8.47
N TRP A 193 5.79 22.73 7.45
CA TRP A 193 4.65 21.83 7.33
C TRP A 193 4.47 21.37 5.90
N LYS A 194 3.88 20.23 5.73
CA LYS A 194 3.45 19.71 4.44
C LYS A 194 2.03 19.18 4.55
N ILE A 195 1.32 19.21 3.43
CA ILE A 195 0.01 18.60 3.27
C ILE A 195 0.11 17.66 2.07
N GLY A 196 -0.39 16.44 2.23
CA GLY A 196 -0.50 15.44 1.18
C GLY A 196 -1.96 15.03 0.98
N ILE A 197 -2.36 14.91 -0.27
CA ILE A 197 -3.65 14.36 -0.67
C ILE A 197 -3.36 13.30 -1.73
N MET A 198 -3.88 12.09 -1.53
CA MET A 198 -3.73 10.96 -2.45
C MET A 198 -5.10 10.34 -2.70
N ALA A 199 -5.53 10.35 -3.95
CA ALA A 199 -6.68 9.59 -4.42
C ALA A 199 -6.14 8.27 -5.02
N ARG A 200 -6.40 7.15 -4.35
CA ARG A 200 -6.06 5.81 -4.79
C ARG A 200 -7.22 5.20 -5.56
N ASP A 201 -6.89 4.40 -6.57
CA ASP A 201 -7.89 3.68 -7.36
C ASP A 201 -8.96 4.61 -7.95
N VAL A 202 -8.55 5.79 -8.47
CA VAL A 202 -9.44 6.88 -8.94
C VAL A 202 -10.46 6.40 -9.98
N THR A 203 -10.03 5.48 -10.85
CA THR A 203 -10.87 4.89 -11.90
C THR A 203 -11.51 3.57 -11.48
N THR A 204 -11.48 3.24 -10.19
CA THR A 204 -11.54 1.87 -9.69
C THR A 204 -10.36 1.04 -10.21
N THR A 205 -9.90 0.05 -9.46
CA THR A 205 -8.95 -0.93 -9.99
C THR A 205 -9.68 -2.24 -10.15
N PHE A 206 -9.70 -2.77 -11.36
CA PHE A 206 -10.31 -4.05 -11.62
C PHE A 206 -9.26 -5.16 -11.64
N ASN A 207 -9.66 -6.38 -11.28
CA ASN A 207 -8.90 -7.63 -11.50
C ASN A 207 -9.82 -8.61 -12.22
N ALA A 208 -9.40 -9.02 -13.41
CA ALA A 208 -10.09 -10.05 -14.19
C ALA A 208 -9.46 -11.41 -13.90
N TRP A 209 -10.21 -12.28 -13.22
CA TRP A 209 -9.78 -13.62 -12.87
C TRP A 209 -10.07 -14.62 -13.99
N SER A 210 -9.09 -15.49 -14.24
CA SER A 210 -9.18 -16.68 -15.09
C SER A 210 -8.81 -17.91 -14.28
N TYR A 211 -9.62 -18.97 -14.40
CA TYR A 211 -9.43 -20.23 -13.69
C TYR A 211 -8.99 -21.32 -14.66
N SER A 212 -7.95 -22.07 -14.26
CA SER A 212 -7.39 -23.19 -15.04
C SER A 212 -7.44 -24.46 -14.17
N LEU A 213 -8.61 -25.10 -14.14
CA LEU A 213 -8.82 -26.30 -13.36
C LEU A 213 -8.57 -27.53 -14.24
N SER A 214 -7.77 -28.48 -13.74
CA SER A 214 -7.62 -29.78 -14.38
C SER A 214 -8.93 -30.57 -14.37
N GLU A 215 -9.07 -31.54 -15.27
CA GLU A 215 -10.27 -32.40 -15.30
C GLU A 215 -10.49 -33.09 -13.96
N LYS A 216 -9.43 -33.63 -13.35
CA LYS A 216 -9.49 -34.22 -12.02
C LYS A 216 -9.99 -33.28 -10.94
N MET A 217 -9.63 -32.00 -10.96
CA MET A 217 -10.15 -31.00 -10.02
C MET A 217 -11.64 -30.72 -10.26
N ARG A 218 -12.06 -30.65 -11.52
CA ARG A 218 -13.50 -30.47 -11.86
C ARG A 218 -14.34 -31.66 -11.39
N GLU A 219 -13.82 -32.87 -11.52
CA GLU A 219 -14.47 -34.08 -11.03
C GLU A 219 -14.63 -34.04 -9.50
N VAL A 220 -13.56 -33.64 -8.77
CA VAL A 220 -13.64 -33.46 -7.31
C VAL A 220 -14.70 -32.43 -6.94
N PHE A 221 -14.75 -31.28 -7.60
CA PHE A 221 -15.76 -30.26 -7.33
C PHE A 221 -17.17 -30.80 -7.59
N TYR A 222 -17.36 -31.60 -8.63
CA TYR A 222 -18.66 -32.21 -8.93
C TYR A 222 -19.13 -33.15 -7.82
N TYR A 223 -18.34 -34.14 -7.40
CA TYR A 223 -18.81 -35.09 -6.38
C TYR A 223 -18.78 -34.52 -4.94
N THR A 224 -18.04 -33.45 -4.68
CA THR A 224 -18.09 -32.73 -3.39
C THR A 224 -19.18 -31.66 -3.35
N GLY A 225 -19.95 -31.48 -4.43
CA GLY A 225 -21.04 -30.51 -4.51
C GLY A 225 -20.57 -29.05 -4.52
N ASN A 226 -19.33 -28.78 -4.94
CA ASN A 226 -18.80 -27.43 -5.06
C ASN A 226 -19.03 -26.87 -6.47
N ASP A 227 -19.32 -25.58 -6.54
CA ASP A 227 -19.41 -24.88 -7.82
C ASP A 227 -18.04 -24.75 -8.48
N ILE A 228 -17.99 -25.01 -9.80
CA ILE A 228 -16.79 -24.77 -10.60
C ILE A 228 -16.62 -23.25 -10.77
N PRO A 229 -15.49 -22.65 -10.30
CA PRO A 229 -15.27 -21.23 -10.46
C PRO A 229 -15.28 -20.79 -11.93
N SER A 230 -16.06 -19.77 -12.21
CA SER A 230 -16.11 -19.14 -13.54
C SER A 230 -15.27 -17.86 -13.56
N LYS A 231 -15.02 -17.31 -14.76
CA LYS A 231 -14.38 -15.99 -14.90
C LYS A 231 -15.12 -14.97 -14.05
N SER A 232 -14.38 -14.19 -13.27
CA SER A 232 -14.95 -13.15 -12.42
C SER A 232 -14.12 -11.87 -12.47
N THR A 233 -14.77 -10.74 -12.20
CA THR A 233 -14.12 -9.44 -12.10
C THR A 233 -14.30 -8.89 -10.69
N GLU A 234 -13.19 -8.52 -10.07
CA GLU A 234 -13.19 -7.80 -8.80
C GLU A 234 -12.93 -6.33 -9.05
N LEU A 235 -13.62 -5.47 -8.33
CA LEU A 235 -13.41 -4.02 -8.36
C LEU A 235 -12.97 -3.53 -6.98
N THR A 236 -11.90 -2.73 -6.97
CA THR A 236 -11.41 -2.02 -5.78
C THR A 236 -12.01 -0.62 -5.77
N ALA A 237 -12.70 -0.28 -4.69
CA ALA A 237 -13.29 1.05 -4.54
C ALA A 237 -12.21 2.14 -4.38
N PRO A 238 -12.46 3.36 -4.90
CA PRO A 238 -11.59 4.51 -4.67
C PRO A 238 -11.43 4.81 -3.17
N LYS A 239 -10.21 5.24 -2.80
CA LYS A 239 -9.87 5.68 -1.45
C LYS A 239 -9.18 7.04 -1.51
N LEU A 240 -9.56 7.95 -0.60
CA LEU A 240 -8.91 9.25 -0.43
C LEU A 240 -8.09 9.24 0.86
N ILE A 241 -6.81 9.60 0.75
CA ILE A 241 -5.90 9.74 1.87
C ILE A 241 -5.51 11.20 1.99
N VAL A 242 -5.74 11.79 3.15
CA VAL A 242 -5.37 13.18 3.44
C VAL A 242 -4.50 13.20 4.67
N GLY A 243 -3.40 13.94 4.62
CA GLY A 243 -2.50 14.03 5.77
C GLY A 243 -1.75 15.34 5.82
N GLY A 244 -1.20 15.59 7.00
CA GLY A 244 -0.35 16.74 7.26
C GLY A 244 0.80 16.40 8.18
N ASP A 245 1.95 16.97 7.91
CA ASP A 245 3.12 16.91 8.78
C ASP A 245 3.52 18.29 9.32
N TYR A 246 4.17 18.29 10.47
CA TYR A 246 4.82 19.46 11.03
C TYR A 246 6.19 19.11 11.59
N ILE A 247 7.20 19.96 11.28
CA ILE A 247 8.58 19.77 11.70
C ILE A 247 8.93 20.78 12.81
N PHE A 248 9.16 20.25 14.00
CA PHE A 248 9.67 20.99 15.16
C PHE A 248 11.20 20.94 15.16
N ARG A 249 11.85 22.06 14.92
CA ARG A 249 13.32 22.19 15.03
C ARG A 249 13.69 22.46 16.47
N LEU A 250 14.03 21.41 17.22
CA LEU A 250 14.36 21.51 18.65
C LEU A 250 15.72 22.18 18.88
N ASN A 251 16.70 21.87 18.03
CA ASN A 251 17.99 22.55 17.97
C ASN A 251 18.64 22.36 16.59
N LYS A 252 19.91 22.81 16.43
CA LYS A 252 20.65 22.72 15.14
C LYS A 252 20.82 21.27 14.63
N ASN A 253 20.77 20.29 15.52
CA ASN A 253 21.07 18.89 15.21
C ASN A 253 19.84 17.99 15.33
N LEU A 254 18.78 18.40 16.04
CA LEU A 254 17.64 17.57 16.37
C LEU A 254 16.35 18.18 15.84
N ASN A 255 15.69 17.44 14.98
CA ASN A 255 14.33 17.74 14.51
C ASN A 255 13.38 16.64 14.98
N LEU A 256 12.16 17.02 15.32
CA LEU A 256 11.02 16.13 15.55
C LEU A 256 9.96 16.44 14.50
N MET A 257 9.52 15.44 13.77
CA MET A 257 8.41 15.54 12.81
C MET A 257 7.24 14.72 13.35
N ALA A 258 6.05 15.29 13.27
CA ALA A 258 4.79 14.61 13.55
C ALA A 258 3.92 14.64 12.30
N GLU A 259 3.35 13.51 11.91
CA GLU A 259 2.43 13.37 10.78
C GLU A 259 1.15 12.67 11.22
N ALA A 260 0.01 13.18 10.74
CA ALA A 260 -1.30 12.56 10.89
C ALA A 260 -1.93 12.37 9.52
N ASN A 261 -2.45 11.17 9.26
CA ASN A 261 -3.18 10.81 8.05
C ASN A 261 -4.58 10.32 8.38
N LEU A 262 -5.50 10.57 7.47
CA LEU A 262 -6.87 10.05 7.47
C LEU A 262 -7.10 9.31 6.16
N ASP A 263 -7.32 8.00 6.24
CA ASP A 263 -7.73 7.18 5.11
C ASP A 263 -9.26 7.17 5.07
N LEU A 264 -9.85 7.70 4.00
CA LEU A 264 -11.30 7.76 3.79
C LEU A 264 -11.70 6.74 2.73
N THR A 265 -12.60 5.83 3.09
CA THR A 265 -13.19 4.83 2.18
C THR A 265 -14.68 5.04 2.04
N PHE A 266 -15.23 4.77 0.84
CA PHE A 266 -16.61 5.08 0.46
C PHE A 266 -17.41 3.82 0.08
N ASP A 267 -16.98 2.66 0.54
CA ASP A 267 -17.54 1.33 0.25
C ASP A 267 -18.41 0.78 1.40
N GLY A 268 -18.97 1.69 2.19
CA GLY A 268 -19.83 1.36 3.32
C GLY A 268 -19.08 1.23 4.65
N ARG A 269 -19.74 0.62 5.64
CA ARG A 269 -19.22 0.53 7.00
C ARG A 269 -18.00 -0.38 7.08
N ARG A 270 -16.90 0.14 7.64
CA ARG A 270 -15.69 -0.61 8.01
C ARG A 270 -15.50 -0.56 9.52
N ASN A 271 -14.76 -1.50 10.09
CA ASN A 271 -14.41 -1.47 11.52
C ASN A 271 -13.26 -0.49 11.76
N THR A 272 -13.58 0.77 11.85
CA THR A 272 -12.65 1.90 12.03
C THR A 272 -13.21 2.89 13.07
N VAL A 273 -12.44 3.92 13.43
CA VAL A 273 -12.84 4.91 14.46
C VAL A 273 -14.16 5.59 14.11
N ILE A 274 -14.30 6.02 12.84
CA ILE A 274 -15.54 6.58 12.33
C ILE A 274 -16.05 5.68 11.22
N SER A 275 -17.27 5.18 11.37
CA SER A 275 -17.84 4.21 10.44
C SER A 275 -19.30 4.56 10.15
N SER A 276 -19.61 4.87 8.92
CA SER A 276 -20.96 5.14 8.42
C SER A 276 -21.24 4.39 7.12
N SER A 277 -22.47 4.44 6.65
CA SER A 277 -22.84 3.87 5.34
C SER A 277 -22.23 4.62 4.16
N VAL A 278 -21.80 5.87 4.35
CA VAL A 278 -21.29 6.76 3.29
C VAL A 278 -19.76 6.80 3.32
N VAL A 279 -19.15 6.93 4.51
CA VAL A 279 -17.71 7.06 4.67
C VAL A 279 -17.23 6.36 5.94
N SER A 280 -16.11 5.67 5.84
CA SER A 280 -15.35 5.16 6.97
C SER A 280 -13.99 5.85 7.01
N VAL A 281 -13.51 6.22 8.22
CA VAL A 281 -12.26 6.98 8.42
C VAL A 281 -11.32 6.19 9.32
N ASP A 282 -10.13 5.89 8.81
CA ASP A 282 -9.05 5.24 9.54
C ASP A 282 -7.89 6.22 9.79
N PRO A 283 -7.72 6.70 11.03
CA PRO A 283 -6.64 7.61 11.38
C PRO A 283 -5.32 6.87 11.57
N LYS A 284 -4.22 7.55 11.20
CA LYS A 284 -2.84 7.08 11.38
C LYS A 284 -1.98 8.21 11.93
N LEU A 285 -1.14 7.91 12.89
CA LEU A 285 -0.26 8.89 13.54
C LEU A 285 1.17 8.37 13.50
N GLY A 286 2.11 9.24 13.12
CA GLY A 286 3.53 8.92 13.04
C GLY A 286 4.40 10.04 13.59
N LEU A 287 5.51 9.65 14.23
CA LEU A 287 6.54 10.54 14.75
C LEU A 287 7.91 10.10 14.21
N GLU A 288 8.75 11.07 13.84
CA GLU A 288 10.15 10.83 13.45
C GLU A 288 11.05 11.84 14.16
N ALA A 289 11.97 11.34 14.99
CA ALA A 289 13.06 12.13 15.51
C ALA A 289 14.30 11.91 14.63
N SER A 290 14.93 13.00 14.15
CA SER A 290 16.16 12.93 13.35
C SER A 290 17.29 13.71 13.98
N TRP A 291 18.44 13.05 14.21
CA TRP A 291 19.65 13.67 14.73
C TRP A 291 20.70 13.83 13.63
N LYS A 292 21.09 15.08 13.35
CA LYS A 292 22.02 15.48 12.29
C LYS A 292 21.66 14.95 10.89
N ASN A 293 20.40 14.54 10.65
CA ASN A 293 19.96 13.82 9.45
C ASN A 293 20.74 12.53 9.17
N VAL A 294 21.36 11.94 10.19
CA VAL A 294 22.14 10.70 10.13
C VAL A 294 21.42 9.59 10.85
N PHE A 295 20.94 9.84 12.07
CA PHE A 295 20.19 8.86 12.86
C PHE A 295 18.72 9.25 12.92
N PHE A 296 17.86 8.25 12.79
CA PHE A 296 16.42 8.41 12.81
C PHE A 296 15.80 7.39 13.77
N VAL A 297 14.88 7.85 14.60
CA VAL A 297 14.03 7.00 15.44
C VAL A 297 12.58 7.34 15.12
N ARG A 298 11.76 6.32 14.95
CA ARG A 298 10.38 6.47 14.51
C ARG A 298 9.43 5.65 15.36
N GLY A 299 8.22 6.14 15.48
CA GLY A 299 7.13 5.43 16.11
C GLY A 299 5.81 5.87 15.48
N GLY A 300 4.83 5.01 15.51
CA GLY A 300 3.50 5.32 15.01
C GLY A 300 2.45 4.39 15.56
N ILE A 301 1.20 4.72 15.27
CA ILE A 301 0.03 3.93 15.66
C ILE A 301 -1.07 4.07 14.61
N ASN A 302 -1.70 2.96 14.27
CA ASN A 302 -2.80 2.87 13.31
C ASN A 302 -3.76 1.74 13.64
N ASN A 303 -4.66 1.43 12.70
CA ASN A 303 -5.58 0.30 12.70
C ASN A 303 -6.41 0.22 13.98
N PHE A 304 -7.06 1.32 14.33
CA PHE A 304 -7.95 1.39 15.49
C PHE A 304 -9.27 0.67 15.17
N GLN A 305 -9.52 -0.46 15.82
CA GLN A 305 -10.67 -1.32 15.59
C GLN A 305 -11.33 -1.69 16.92
N ARG A 306 -12.61 -2.11 16.85
CA ARG A 306 -13.32 -2.70 17.97
C ARG A 306 -13.56 -4.18 17.72
N ALA A 307 -12.94 -5.05 18.51
CA ALA A 307 -13.08 -6.50 18.43
C ALA A 307 -13.28 -7.11 19.83
N LEU A 308 -13.65 -8.38 19.88
CA LEU A 308 -13.66 -9.13 21.12
C LEU A 308 -12.24 -9.23 21.68
N ASP A 309 -12.14 -9.25 23.01
CA ASP A 309 -10.86 -9.46 23.69
C ASP A 309 -10.47 -10.94 23.55
N ASP A 310 -9.36 -11.23 22.91
CA ASP A 310 -8.85 -12.58 22.73
C ASP A 310 -8.12 -13.13 23.98
N ASN A 311 -7.86 -12.27 24.98
CA ASN A 311 -7.33 -12.66 26.29
C ASN A 311 -8.44 -13.14 27.24
N ASP A 312 -9.70 -12.80 26.97
CA ASP A 312 -10.85 -13.19 27.79
C ASP A 312 -12.01 -13.66 26.90
N ILE A 313 -12.01 -14.94 26.57
CA ILE A 313 -13.04 -15.59 25.74
C ILE A 313 -14.44 -15.59 26.35
N THR A 314 -14.55 -15.29 27.63
CA THR A 314 -15.84 -15.19 28.33
C THR A 314 -16.47 -13.81 28.21
N ASN A 315 -15.66 -12.82 27.88
CA ASN A 315 -16.09 -11.44 27.74
C ASN A 315 -16.61 -11.15 26.33
N THR A 316 -17.91 -10.90 26.22
CA THR A 316 -18.54 -10.56 24.93
C THR A 316 -18.46 -9.05 24.58
N LYS A 317 -17.84 -8.24 25.43
CA LYS A 317 -17.66 -6.80 25.18
C LYS A 317 -16.51 -6.56 24.21
N LYS A 318 -16.73 -5.69 23.24
CA LYS A 318 -15.69 -5.26 22.30
C LYS A 318 -14.75 -4.26 22.96
N VAL A 319 -13.45 -4.54 22.88
CA VAL A 319 -12.35 -3.66 23.28
C VAL A 319 -11.77 -2.93 22.08
N TRP A 320 -10.98 -1.88 22.33
CA TRP A 320 -10.21 -1.22 21.29
C TRP A 320 -8.91 -2.01 21.02
N ILE A 321 -8.72 -2.37 19.75
CA ILE A 321 -7.49 -2.91 19.23
C ILE A 321 -6.82 -1.83 18.41
N TYR A 322 -5.49 -1.72 18.49
CA TYR A 322 -4.66 -0.81 17.74
C TYR A 322 -3.30 -1.43 17.45
N GLN A 323 -2.61 -0.93 16.44
CA GLN A 323 -1.31 -1.45 16.00
C GLN A 323 -0.23 -0.38 16.11
N PRO A 324 0.60 -0.41 17.16
CA PRO A 324 1.83 0.38 17.24
C PRO A 324 2.87 -0.16 16.25
N ALA A 325 3.77 0.72 15.86
CA ALA A 325 4.95 0.41 15.09
C ALA A 325 6.13 1.25 15.59
N VAL A 326 7.33 0.71 15.50
CA VAL A 326 8.57 1.39 15.84
C VAL A 326 9.64 1.14 14.80
N GLY A 327 10.65 1.99 14.70
CA GLY A 327 11.75 1.78 13.78
C GLY A 327 12.91 2.71 13.98
N ALA A 328 14.02 2.38 13.32
CA ALA A 328 15.24 3.16 13.33
C ALA A 328 15.82 3.27 11.91
N GLY A 329 16.60 4.32 11.68
CA GLY A 329 17.29 4.53 10.41
C GLY A 329 18.68 5.10 10.61
N PHE A 330 19.57 4.75 9.71
CA PHE A 330 20.94 5.24 9.70
C PHE A 330 21.37 5.61 8.28
N ARG A 331 21.86 6.84 8.11
CA ARG A 331 22.37 7.36 6.83
C ARG A 331 23.88 7.40 6.83
N LEU A 332 24.47 6.75 5.84
CA LEU A 332 25.88 6.80 5.56
C LEU A 332 26.08 7.32 4.12
N SER A 333 26.51 8.57 3.99
CA SER A 333 26.69 9.24 2.70
C SER A 333 25.40 9.19 1.84
N ASN A 334 25.44 8.49 0.71
CA ASN A 334 24.34 8.33 -0.23
C ASN A 334 23.45 7.09 0.02
N VAL A 335 23.70 6.37 1.12
CA VAL A 335 22.95 5.18 1.52
C VAL A 335 22.17 5.46 2.79
N LEU A 336 20.89 5.07 2.83
CA LEU A 336 20.05 5.05 4.03
C LEU A 336 19.58 3.62 4.25
N ILE A 337 19.79 3.10 5.45
CA ILE A 337 19.30 1.81 5.90
C ILE A 337 18.24 2.08 6.96
N ASP A 338 17.06 1.50 6.80
CA ASP A 338 15.97 1.62 7.75
C ASP A 338 15.48 0.22 8.16
N TYR A 339 15.10 0.11 9.42
CA TYR A 339 14.45 -1.03 10.01
C TYR A 339 13.13 -0.63 10.66
N ALA A 340 12.10 -1.48 10.54
CA ALA A 340 10.85 -1.31 11.26
C ALA A 340 10.39 -2.65 11.88
N PHE A 341 9.78 -2.53 13.05
CA PHE A 341 9.07 -3.59 13.73
C PHE A 341 7.62 -3.16 13.90
N THR A 342 6.72 -3.91 13.26
CA THR A 342 5.32 -3.49 13.03
C THR A 342 4.34 -4.61 13.35
N ASN A 343 3.04 -4.32 13.25
CA ASN A 343 1.96 -5.22 13.58
C ASN A 343 1.98 -5.68 15.05
N LEU A 344 2.39 -4.78 15.93
CA LEU A 344 2.44 -4.98 17.38
C LEU A 344 1.05 -4.77 17.99
N ALA A 345 0.04 -5.49 17.50
CA ALA A 345 -1.31 -5.36 18.01
C ALA A 345 -1.38 -5.67 19.50
N ASN A 346 -2.24 -4.97 20.21
CA ASN A 346 -2.54 -5.24 21.63
C ASN A 346 -3.45 -6.47 21.80
N GLN A 347 -3.01 -7.61 21.27
CA GLN A 347 -3.67 -8.92 21.30
C GLN A 347 -2.72 -9.94 21.91
N SER A 348 -3.22 -11.10 22.33
CA SER A 348 -2.44 -12.15 23.01
C SER A 348 -1.31 -12.71 22.13
N ASN A 349 -1.52 -12.83 20.83
CA ASN A 349 -0.56 -13.35 19.86
C ASN A 349 -0.43 -12.45 18.63
N PRO A 350 0.25 -11.28 18.75
CA PRO A 350 0.41 -10.39 17.61
C PRO A 350 1.31 -11.04 16.55
N LEU A 351 0.85 -11.06 15.30
CA LEU A 351 1.63 -11.51 14.16
C LEU A 351 2.56 -10.38 13.71
N TYR A 352 3.64 -10.18 14.46
CA TYR A 352 4.62 -9.11 14.21
C TYR A 352 5.33 -9.28 12.85
N THR A 353 5.88 -8.17 12.37
CA THR A 353 6.55 -8.08 11.08
C THR A 353 7.87 -7.34 11.22
N HIS A 354 8.94 -7.95 10.70
CA HIS A 354 10.24 -7.32 10.54
C HIS A 354 10.38 -6.76 9.13
N VAL A 355 10.79 -5.51 9.00
CA VAL A 355 10.95 -4.83 7.72
C VAL A 355 12.32 -4.21 7.63
N PHE A 356 13.04 -4.50 6.56
CA PHE A 356 14.31 -3.88 6.22
C PHE A 356 14.17 -3.11 4.91
N SER A 357 14.71 -1.90 4.85
CA SER A 357 14.80 -1.18 3.59
C SER A 357 16.14 -0.48 3.41
N LEU A 358 16.52 -0.38 2.14
CA LEU A 358 17.73 0.26 1.67
C LEU A 358 17.35 1.32 0.64
N ARG A 359 17.87 2.54 0.83
CA ARG A 359 17.81 3.60 -0.17
C ARG A 359 19.22 3.98 -0.60
N VAL A 360 19.41 4.07 -1.91
CA VAL A 360 20.69 4.50 -2.50
C VAL A 360 20.45 5.65 -3.46
N ASP A 361 21.04 6.81 -3.16
CA ASP A 361 21.10 7.95 -4.07
C ASP A 361 22.24 7.70 -5.07
N LEU A 362 21.90 7.42 -6.36
CA LEU A 362 22.88 7.06 -7.39
C LEU A 362 23.60 8.31 -7.85
N VAL A 363 24.83 8.50 -7.39
CA VAL A 363 25.65 9.66 -7.71
C VAL A 363 25.90 9.73 -9.21
N LYS A 364 25.59 10.85 -9.87
CA LYS A 364 26.07 11.11 -11.22
C LYS A 364 27.60 11.06 -11.20
N LYS A 365 28.21 10.19 -12.02
CA LYS A 365 29.65 10.28 -12.30
C LYS A 365 29.91 11.69 -12.77
N GLY A 366 30.49 12.53 -11.89
CA GLY A 366 30.98 13.83 -12.26
C GLY A 366 32.02 13.63 -13.37
N ASN A 367 31.92 14.35 -14.45
CA ASN A 367 33.05 14.51 -15.38
C ASN A 367 34.24 14.99 -14.51
N LYS A 368 35.16 14.07 -14.22
CA LYS A 368 36.49 14.50 -13.78
C LYS A 368 37.02 15.41 -14.89
N LYS A 369 36.99 16.74 -14.64
CA LYS A 369 37.76 17.70 -15.41
C LYS A 369 39.22 17.51 -15.11
#